data_bf58f8528f0804d275d6fac063721ae1
#
_entry.id   bf58f8528f0804d275d6fac063721ae1
#
_cell.length_a   1.000
_cell.length_b   1.000
_cell.length_c   1.000
_cell.angle_alpha   90.00
_cell.angle_beta   90.00
_cell.angle_gamma   90.00
#
_symmetry.space_group_name_H-M   'P 1'
#
loop_
_entity.id
_entity.type
_entity.pdbx_description
1 polymer ?
#
loop_
_entity_poly.entity_id
_entity_poly.type
_entity_poly.pdbx_seq_one_letter_code
_entity_poly.pdbx_strand_id
1 'polypeptide(L)'
;MPNLPPLSLYIHIPWCVQKCPYCDFNSHALKDEVPHVEYVQHLLRDLEIDLPLINGREVRTIFIGGGTPSLLSSSAMQMLMDGVRERLTLSPDAEVTMEANPGTVEADRFSAYQRAGINRISIGVQSFSPQKLQRLGRIHGPEEAVRAAELAESLSLRSFNLDLMHGLPDQSLEEALDDLRQAIALNPPHLSWYQLTIEPNTLFGSRPPVLPDDDALWDIFEQGDQLLQAAGYQQYETSAYAKPGYRCEHNLNYWRFGDYLGIGCGAHGKLTQPDGRIVRTVKTRHPRGFMQGNYREKQYDVADSDKPFEYFMNRFRLLEAAPRDEFSRYTGLSEQVIRPQMDAAIAAGYVTETAEQWQITEKGKLFLNSLLEMFLAEE
;
A
#
# COMPACT_ATOMS: atom_id res chain seq x y z
N MET A 1 -13.35 -18.25 -20.76
CA MET A 1 -13.19 -18.16 -19.30
C MET A 1 -13.49 -16.73 -18.93
N PRO A 2 -14.18 -16.46 -17.81
CA PRO A 2 -14.35 -15.09 -17.36
C PRO A 2 -12.96 -14.43 -17.23
N ASN A 3 -12.88 -13.18 -17.65
CA ASN A 3 -11.64 -12.43 -17.63
C ASN A 3 -11.38 -11.99 -16.18
N LEU A 4 -10.76 -12.86 -15.38
CA LEU A 4 -10.48 -12.59 -13.96
C LEU A 4 -9.50 -11.41 -13.86
N PRO A 5 -9.60 -10.57 -12.80
CA PRO A 5 -8.66 -9.48 -12.56
C PRO A 5 -7.22 -9.99 -12.42
N PRO A 6 -6.20 -9.16 -12.71
CA PRO A 6 -4.82 -9.50 -12.42
C PRO A 6 -4.64 -9.86 -10.94
N LEU A 7 -3.73 -10.81 -10.66
CA LEU A 7 -3.50 -11.33 -9.32
C LEU A 7 -2.16 -10.84 -8.74
N SER A 8 -2.21 -10.39 -7.50
CA SER A 8 -1.06 -10.04 -6.68
C SER A 8 -0.93 -10.94 -5.46
N LEU A 9 0.24 -10.99 -4.86
CA LEU A 9 0.50 -11.62 -3.56
C LEU A 9 0.93 -10.54 -2.56
N TYR A 10 0.23 -10.47 -1.41
CA TYR A 10 0.65 -9.69 -0.26
C TYR A 10 1.14 -10.60 0.85
N ILE A 11 2.30 -10.29 1.41
CA ILE A 11 2.93 -11.04 2.51
C ILE A 11 3.11 -10.11 3.71
N HIS A 12 2.51 -10.47 4.84
CA HIS A 12 2.56 -9.67 6.05
C HIS A 12 3.62 -10.15 7.03
N ILE A 13 4.52 -9.24 7.44
CA ILE A 13 5.52 -9.46 8.49
C ILE A 13 5.12 -8.60 9.68
N PRO A 14 4.71 -9.18 10.82
CA PRO A 14 4.00 -8.41 11.86
C PRO A 14 4.89 -7.69 12.87
N TRP A 15 6.21 -7.79 12.82
CA TRP A 15 7.07 -7.25 13.87
C TRP A 15 7.71 -5.93 13.52
N CYS A 16 7.82 -5.06 14.55
CA CYS A 16 8.61 -3.84 14.56
C CYS A 16 9.55 -3.84 15.74
N VAL A 17 10.67 -3.13 15.65
CA VAL A 17 11.53 -2.84 16.82
C VAL A 17 10.71 -2.03 17.83
N GLN A 18 10.04 -0.98 17.36
CA GLN A 18 9.16 -0.13 18.15
C GLN A 18 7.93 0.25 17.33
N LYS A 19 6.75 0.19 17.96
CA LYS A 19 5.52 0.63 17.30
C LYS A 19 5.40 2.15 17.35
N CYS A 20 5.23 2.78 16.20
CA CYS A 20 5.04 4.23 16.11
C CYS A 20 3.68 4.66 16.68
N PRO A 21 3.59 5.85 17.33
CA PRO A 21 2.38 6.30 18.01
C PRO A 21 1.18 6.58 17.08
N TYR A 22 1.41 6.74 15.79
CA TYR A 22 0.37 6.98 14.77
C TYR A 22 -0.04 5.70 14.01
N CYS A 23 0.71 4.59 14.17
CA CYS A 23 0.56 3.40 13.34
C CYS A 23 -0.65 2.56 13.76
N ASP A 24 -1.59 2.38 12.84
CA ASP A 24 -2.77 1.53 12.96
C ASP A 24 -2.58 0.13 12.34
N PHE A 25 -1.46 -0.10 11.65
CA PHE A 25 -1.16 -1.39 11.02
C PHE A 25 -1.09 -2.52 12.06
N ASN A 26 -1.35 -3.75 11.58
CA ASN A 26 -1.17 -4.95 12.40
C ASN A 26 0.33 -5.22 12.63
N SER A 27 0.92 -4.41 13.50
CA SER A 27 2.32 -4.48 13.89
C SER A 27 2.46 -4.67 15.39
N HIS A 28 3.44 -5.46 15.79
CA HIS A 28 3.70 -5.85 17.16
C HIS A 28 5.16 -5.56 17.51
N ALA A 29 5.39 -4.84 18.61
CA ALA A 29 6.74 -4.59 19.08
C ALA A 29 7.41 -5.92 19.46
N LEU A 30 8.67 -6.06 19.05
CA LEU A 30 9.48 -7.22 19.43
C LEU A 30 9.68 -7.25 20.95
N LYS A 31 9.47 -8.43 21.53
CA LYS A 31 9.82 -8.71 22.92
C LYS A 31 11.07 -9.58 23.01
N ASP A 32 11.27 -10.41 22.01
CA ASP A 32 12.36 -11.37 21.87
C ASP A 32 12.89 -11.31 20.42
N GLU A 33 13.74 -12.26 20.04
CA GLU A 33 14.20 -12.38 18.67
C GLU A 33 13.04 -12.75 17.71
N VAL A 34 13.16 -12.30 16.45
CA VAL A 34 12.22 -12.68 15.39
C VAL A 34 12.35 -14.19 15.14
N PRO A 35 11.26 -14.96 15.19
CA PRO A 35 11.29 -16.39 14.86
C PRO A 35 11.36 -16.58 13.34
N HIS A 36 12.48 -16.24 12.72
CA HIS A 36 12.64 -16.10 11.27
C HIS A 36 12.19 -17.32 10.48
N VAL A 37 12.80 -18.47 10.75
CA VAL A 37 12.54 -19.73 9.99
C VAL A 37 11.14 -20.26 10.28
N GLU A 38 10.74 -20.26 11.54
CA GLU A 38 9.42 -20.75 11.95
C GLU A 38 8.29 -19.94 11.33
N TYR A 39 8.42 -18.60 11.33
CA TYR A 39 7.41 -17.75 10.71
C TYR A 39 7.31 -17.97 9.21
N VAL A 40 8.43 -18.09 8.50
CA VAL A 40 8.44 -18.38 7.06
C VAL A 40 7.77 -19.74 6.78
N GLN A 41 8.00 -20.74 7.60
CA GLN A 41 7.31 -22.04 7.48
C GLN A 41 5.79 -21.88 7.61
N HIS A 42 5.32 -21.06 8.55
CA HIS A 42 3.90 -20.76 8.71
C HIS A 42 3.34 -19.96 7.52
N LEU A 43 4.09 -19.00 6.97
CA LEU A 43 3.70 -18.29 5.76
C LEU A 43 3.48 -19.24 4.57
N LEU A 44 4.38 -20.17 4.37
CA LEU A 44 4.29 -21.13 3.26
C LEU A 44 3.14 -22.13 3.44
N ARG A 45 2.84 -22.56 4.67
CA ARG A 45 1.65 -23.37 4.94
C ARG A 45 0.36 -22.59 4.74
N ASP A 46 0.32 -21.33 5.17
CA ASP A 46 -0.82 -20.44 4.92
C ASP A 46 -1.07 -20.27 3.42
N LEU A 47 0.01 -20.08 2.64
CA LEU A 47 -0.06 -20.03 1.19
C LEU A 47 -0.64 -21.31 0.58
N GLU A 48 -0.16 -22.50 1.01
CA GLU A 48 -0.63 -23.78 0.52
C GLU A 48 -2.14 -23.98 0.72
N ILE A 49 -2.67 -23.55 1.87
CA ILE A 49 -4.10 -23.64 2.18
C ILE A 49 -4.95 -22.79 1.23
N ASP A 50 -4.43 -21.66 0.80
CA ASP A 50 -5.17 -20.70 -0.04
C ASP A 50 -4.97 -20.92 -1.56
N LEU A 51 -4.05 -21.79 -1.98
CA LEU A 51 -3.81 -22.06 -3.41
C LEU A 51 -5.07 -22.42 -4.21
N PRO A 52 -6.05 -23.17 -3.69
CA PRO A 52 -7.28 -23.46 -4.43
C PRO A 52 -8.06 -22.20 -4.82
N LEU A 53 -7.98 -21.11 -4.04
CA LEU A 53 -8.71 -19.87 -4.29
C LEU A 53 -8.17 -19.10 -5.49
N ILE A 54 -6.95 -19.35 -5.93
CA ILE A 54 -6.34 -18.63 -7.07
C ILE A 54 -6.45 -19.36 -8.40
N ASN A 55 -6.91 -20.61 -8.39
CA ASN A 55 -7.16 -21.41 -9.60
C ASN A 55 -5.96 -21.49 -10.57
N GLY A 56 -4.73 -21.57 -10.05
CA GLY A 56 -3.50 -21.67 -10.84
C GLY A 56 -3.13 -20.42 -11.62
N ARG A 57 -3.71 -19.26 -11.29
CA ARG A 57 -3.40 -17.99 -11.97
C ARG A 57 -1.97 -17.52 -11.72
N GLU A 58 -1.41 -16.87 -12.71
CA GLU A 58 -0.12 -16.18 -12.61
C GLU A 58 -0.20 -14.98 -11.66
N VAL A 59 0.80 -14.85 -10.79
CA VAL A 59 0.98 -13.71 -9.89
C VAL A 59 1.89 -12.69 -10.55
N ARG A 60 1.44 -11.46 -10.68
CA ARG A 60 2.16 -10.38 -11.35
C ARG A 60 2.99 -9.50 -10.45
N THR A 61 2.59 -9.36 -9.19
CA THR A 61 3.32 -8.56 -8.21
C THR A 61 3.30 -9.24 -6.83
N ILE A 62 4.38 -9.03 -6.09
CA ILE A 62 4.49 -9.42 -4.69
C ILE A 62 4.81 -8.17 -3.88
N PHE A 63 4.14 -8.00 -2.74
CA PHE A 63 4.45 -6.94 -1.79
C PHE A 63 4.63 -7.52 -0.39
N ILE A 64 5.79 -7.32 0.19
CA ILE A 64 6.14 -7.77 1.54
C ILE A 64 6.11 -6.55 2.44
N GLY A 65 5.10 -6.46 3.28
CA GLY A 65 4.82 -5.30 4.12
C GLY A 65 4.39 -5.67 5.54
N GLY A 66 3.88 -4.68 6.24
CA GLY A 66 3.28 -4.84 7.58
C GLY A 66 3.98 -4.06 8.67
N GLY A 67 4.72 -4.73 9.53
CA GLY A 67 5.56 -4.08 10.54
C GLY A 67 6.87 -3.59 9.92
N THR A 68 7.88 -4.41 10.00
CA THR A 68 9.20 -4.09 9.41
C THR A 68 9.77 -5.35 8.74
N PRO A 69 9.45 -5.60 7.46
CA PRO A 69 9.93 -6.77 6.74
C PRO A 69 11.46 -6.89 6.70
N SER A 70 12.18 -5.78 6.72
CA SER A 70 13.65 -5.75 6.77
C SER A 70 14.25 -6.29 8.07
N LEU A 71 13.44 -6.64 9.06
CA LEU A 71 13.87 -7.39 10.24
C LEU A 71 14.11 -8.88 9.95
N LEU A 72 13.52 -9.44 8.88
CA LEU A 72 13.81 -10.81 8.50
C LEU A 72 15.28 -10.98 8.11
N SER A 73 15.88 -12.09 8.54
CA SER A 73 17.24 -12.42 8.11
C SER A 73 17.29 -12.67 6.60
N SER A 74 18.46 -12.47 6.01
CA SER A 74 18.67 -12.71 4.58
C SER A 74 18.35 -14.15 4.18
N SER A 75 18.71 -15.12 5.03
CA SER A 75 18.41 -16.53 4.80
C SER A 75 16.92 -16.85 4.88
N ALA A 76 16.20 -16.23 5.81
CA ALA A 76 14.76 -16.38 5.92
C ALA A 76 14.02 -15.77 4.71
N MET A 77 14.47 -14.62 4.23
CA MET A 77 13.93 -14.01 3.01
C MET A 77 14.19 -14.89 1.78
N GLN A 78 15.37 -15.45 1.65
CA GLN A 78 15.67 -16.41 0.57
C GLN A 78 14.75 -17.63 0.65
N MET A 79 14.59 -18.20 1.83
CA MET A 79 13.68 -19.35 2.06
C MET A 79 12.24 -19.01 1.69
N LEU A 80 11.76 -17.81 2.06
CA LEU A 80 10.42 -17.33 1.71
C LEU A 80 10.24 -17.24 0.19
N MET A 81 11.15 -16.57 -0.49
CA MET A 81 11.06 -16.36 -1.94
C MET A 81 11.19 -17.66 -2.73
N ASP A 82 12.06 -18.58 -2.32
CA ASP A 82 12.17 -19.90 -2.92
C ASP A 82 10.88 -20.71 -2.73
N GLY A 83 10.35 -20.72 -1.52
CA GLY A 83 9.10 -21.41 -1.22
C GLY A 83 7.88 -20.85 -1.97
N VAL A 84 7.85 -19.53 -2.19
CA VAL A 84 6.81 -18.89 -3.01
C VAL A 84 6.93 -19.32 -4.47
N ARG A 85 8.15 -19.33 -5.04
CA ARG A 85 8.38 -19.77 -6.43
C ARG A 85 8.06 -21.24 -6.67
N GLU A 86 8.25 -22.08 -5.67
CA GLU A 86 7.90 -23.50 -5.75
C GLU A 86 6.38 -23.73 -5.81
N ARG A 87 5.58 -22.81 -5.28
CA ARG A 87 4.13 -22.96 -5.12
C ARG A 87 3.30 -22.15 -6.10
N LEU A 88 3.85 -21.05 -6.60
CA LEU A 88 3.15 -20.10 -7.47
C LEU A 88 3.84 -19.94 -8.81
N THR A 89 3.05 -19.72 -9.85
CA THR A 89 3.54 -19.24 -11.14
C THR A 89 3.69 -17.72 -11.04
N LEU A 90 4.93 -17.21 -11.07
CA LEU A 90 5.20 -15.78 -11.10
C LEU A 90 5.39 -15.31 -12.53
N SER A 91 4.90 -14.11 -12.84
CA SER A 91 5.24 -13.44 -14.11
C SER A 91 6.75 -13.26 -14.21
N PRO A 92 7.36 -13.45 -15.40
CA PRO A 92 8.81 -13.29 -15.59
C PRO A 92 9.31 -11.89 -15.21
N ASP A 93 8.45 -10.88 -15.35
CA ASP A 93 8.72 -9.47 -15.03
C ASP A 93 8.02 -9.00 -13.73
N ALA A 94 7.69 -9.93 -12.84
CA ALA A 94 6.98 -9.61 -11.61
C ALA A 94 7.70 -8.53 -10.79
N GLU A 95 6.93 -7.51 -10.36
CA GLU A 95 7.41 -6.53 -9.39
C GLU A 95 7.35 -7.15 -7.99
N VAL A 96 8.49 -7.20 -7.31
CA VAL A 96 8.61 -7.73 -5.96
C VAL A 96 9.11 -6.63 -5.04
N THR A 97 8.22 -6.09 -4.24
CA THR A 97 8.48 -4.98 -3.31
C THR A 97 8.64 -5.47 -1.88
N MET A 98 9.58 -4.89 -1.15
CA MET A 98 9.73 -5.04 0.29
C MET A 98 9.76 -3.67 0.97
N GLU A 99 9.03 -3.54 2.07
CA GLU A 99 9.14 -2.38 2.95
C GLU A 99 10.37 -2.50 3.86
N ALA A 100 11.05 -1.38 4.08
CA ALA A 100 12.22 -1.27 4.96
C ALA A 100 12.18 0.01 5.79
N ASN A 101 12.63 -0.09 7.04
CA ASN A 101 12.99 1.08 7.84
C ASN A 101 14.45 1.43 7.64
N PRO A 102 14.81 2.72 7.56
CA PRO A 102 16.20 3.13 7.38
C PRO A 102 17.15 2.63 8.47
N GLY A 103 16.68 2.60 9.73
CA GLY A 103 17.49 2.15 10.88
C GLY A 103 17.73 0.64 10.97
N THR A 104 17.04 -0.16 10.17
CA THR A 104 17.26 -1.62 10.09
C THR A 104 18.04 -2.04 8.86
N VAL A 105 18.46 -1.07 8.05
CA VAL A 105 19.06 -1.28 6.74
C VAL A 105 20.57 -1.39 6.86
N GLU A 106 21.10 -2.51 6.40
CA GLU A 106 22.52 -2.71 6.16
C GLU A 106 22.77 -3.07 4.70
N ALA A 107 23.92 -2.62 4.16
CA ALA A 107 24.28 -2.84 2.76
C ALA A 107 24.17 -4.31 2.33
N ASP A 108 24.67 -5.21 3.16
CA ASP A 108 24.69 -6.64 2.87
C ASP A 108 23.28 -7.24 2.83
N ARG A 109 22.36 -6.72 3.64
CA ARG A 109 20.95 -7.18 3.62
C ARG A 109 20.24 -6.80 2.35
N PHE A 110 20.39 -5.58 1.87
CA PHE A 110 19.76 -5.15 0.61
C PHE A 110 20.27 -5.97 -0.57
N SER A 111 21.57 -6.19 -0.67
CA SER A 111 22.15 -7.06 -1.69
C SER A 111 21.62 -8.49 -1.61
N ALA A 112 21.50 -9.03 -0.39
CA ALA A 112 20.96 -10.36 -0.19
C ALA A 112 19.47 -10.45 -0.55
N TYR A 113 18.68 -9.43 -0.21
CA TYR A 113 17.28 -9.36 -0.59
C TYR A 113 17.12 -9.26 -2.11
N GLN A 114 17.95 -8.48 -2.77
CA GLN A 114 17.98 -8.42 -4.23
C GLN A 114 18.29 -9.80 -4.85
N ARG A 115 19.27 -10.51 -4.31
CA ARG A 115 19.57 -11.89 -4.77
C ARG A 115 18.42 -12.87 -4.52
N ALA A 116 17.65 -12.67 -3.47
CA ALA A 116 16.43 -13.45 -3.20
C ALA A 116 15.30 -13.17 -4.21
N GLY A 117 15.38 -12.07 -4.95
CA GLY A 117 14.42 -11.68 -5.97
C GLY A 117 13.61 -10.42 -5.67
N ILE A 118 13.91 -9.71 -4.59
CA ILE A 118 13.36 -8.38 -4.32
C ILE A 118 13.94 -7.41 -5.37
N ASN A 119 13.07 -6.74 -6.12
CA ASN A 119 13.50 -5.80 -7.16
C ASN A 119 12.99 -4.37 -6.96
N ARG A 120 12.22 -4.14 -5.88
CA ARG A 120 11.76 -2.82 -5.46
C ARG A 120 11.78 -2.73 -3.94
N ILE A 121 12.27 -1.61 -3.40
CA ILE A 121 12.31 -1.35 -1.96
C ILE A 121 11.56 -0.06 -1.65
N SER A 122 10.68 -0.11 -0.63
CA SER A 122 9.98 1.06 -0.10
C SER A 122 10.56 1.43 1.26
N ILE A 123 11.15 2.62 1.37
CA ILE A 123 11.88 3.05 2.56
C ILE A 123 11.05 4.05 3.34
N GLY A 124 10.71 3.71 4.57
CA GLY A 124 9.91 4.54 5.48
C GLY A 124 10.71 5.66 6.13
N VAL A 125 11.00 6.71 5.39
CA VAL A 125 11.77 7.88 5.85
C VAL A 125 10.95 8.77 6.77
N GLN A 126 9.75 9.12 6.37
CA GLN A 126 8.75 9.97 7.01
C GLN A 126 9.14 11.46 7.05
N SER A 127 10.32 11.83 7.50
CA SER A 127 10.87 13.18 7.53
C SER A 127 12.41 13.14 7.58
N PHE A 128 13.06 14.23 7.17
CA PHE A 128 14.50 14.44 7.37
C PHE A 128 14.79 15.36 8.56
N SER A 129 13.77 15.82 9.28
CA SER A 129 13.91 16.64 10.48
C SER A 129 14.07 15.75 11.71
N PRO A 130 15.17 15.84 12.48
CA PRO A 130 15.34 15.07 13.72
C PRO A 130 14.20 15.29 14.72
N GLN A 131 13.71 16.53 14.82
CA GLN A 131 12.63 16.89 15.74
C GLN A 131 11.29 16.25 15.32
N LYS A 132 10.98 16.24 14.02
CA LYS A 132 9.75 15.60 13.51
C LYS A 132 9.81 14.09 13.64
N LEU A 133 10.96 13.48 13.35
CA LEU A 133 11.17 12.03 13.55
C LEU A 133 10.98 11.64 15.02
N GLN A 134 11.50 12.42 15.96
CA GLN A 134 11.31 12.20 17.39
C GLN A 134 9.81 12.29 17.77
N ARG A 135 9.09 13.28 17.27
CA ARG A 135 7.64 13.43 17.50
C ARG A 135 6.83 12.27 16.92
N LEU A 136 7.28 11.69 15.83
CA LEU A 136 6.69 10.49 15.20
C LEU A 136 7.11 9.18 15.90
N GLY A 137 7.95 9.20 16.91
CA GLY A 137 8.46 8.00 17.58
C GLY A 137 9.34 7.15 16.68
N ARG A 138 9.98 7.75 15.68
CA ARG A 138 10.92 7.05 14.79
C ARG A 138 12.27 6.88 15.46
N ILE A 139 12.89 5.72 15.23
CA ILE A 139 14.18 5.34 15.83
C ILE A 139 15.38 5.64 14.95
N HIS A 140 15.15 6.01 13.68
CA HIS A 140 16.21 6.39 12.74
C HIS A 140 16.40 7.91 12.69
N GLY A 141 17.62 8.33 12.34
CA GLY A 141 17.96 9.71 12.05
C GLY A 141 17.95 10.01 10.54
N PRO A 142 18.07 11.31 10.16
CA PRO A 142 18.10 11.71 8.76
C PRO A 142 19.31 11.14 7.98
N GLU A 143 20.45 10.96 8.62
CA GLU A 143 21.64 10.38 8.00
C GLU A 143 21.43 8.92 7.60
N GLU A 144 20.71 8.15 8.42
CA GLU A 144 20.34 6.76 8.11
C GLU A 144 19.39 6.69 6.93
N ALA A 145 18.41 7.63 6.85
CA ALA A 145 17.50 7.72 5.72
C ALA A 145 18.23 8.02 4.40
N VAL A 146 19.16 8.96 4.41
CA VAL A 146 20.00 9.29 3.25
C VAL A 146 20.82 8.08 2.83
N ARG A 147 21.50 7.43 3.77
CA ARG A 147 22.31 6.23 3.50
C ARG A 147 21.48 5.10 2.90
N ALA A 148 20.28 4.86 3.42
CA ALA A 148 19.40 3.83 2.89
C ALA A 148 18.97 4.11 1.44
N ALA A 149 18.66 5.36 1.12
CA ALA A 149 18.31 5.79 -0.24
C ALA A 149 19.49 5.65 -1.21
N GLU A 150 20.67 6.11 -0.82
CA GLU A 150 21.90 5.98 -1.63
C GLU A 150 22.24 4.51 -1.89
N LEU A 151 22.05 3.66 -0.89
CA LEU A 151 22.25 2.24 -1.00
C LEU A 151 21.26 1.60 -1.99
N ALA A 152 19.97 1.92 -1.88
CA ALA A 152 18.96 1.42 -2.81
C ALA A 152 19.26 1.84 -4.26
N GLU A 153 19.69 3.08 -4.47
CA GLU A 153 20.11 3.57 -5.79
C GLU A 153 21.30 2.77 -6.35
N SER A 154 22.29 2.46 -5.50
CA SER A 154 23.52 1.75 -5.91
C SER A 154 23.27 0.31 -6.38
N LEU A 155 22.16 -0.31 -5.99
CA LEU A 155 21.86 -1.72 -6.28
C LEU A 155 21.24 -1.96 -7.65
N SER A 156 20.98 -0.94 -8.43
CA SER A 156 20.32 -1.07 -9.74
C SER A 156 19.01 -1.88 -9.66
N LEU A 157 18.21 -1.62 -8.63
CA LEU A 157 16.89 -2.18 -8.50
C LEU A 157 15.97 -1.68 -9.62
N ARG A 158 14.89 -2.41 -9.93
CA ARG A 158 13.85 -1.93 -10.83
C ARG A 158 13.32 -0.54 -10.39
N SER A 159 13.13 -0.34 -9.08
CA SER A 159 12.70 0.92 -8.49
C SER A 159 12.98 0.94 -6.99
N PHE A 160 12.94 2.13 -6.40
CA PHE A 160 12.77 2.29 -4.96
C PHE A 160 11.88 3.49 -4.67
N ASN A 161 11.25 3.45 -3.51
CA ASN A 161 10.35 4.48 -3.03
C ASN A 161 10.84 5.06 -1.71
N LEU A 162 10.65 6.35 -1.52
CA LEU A 162 10.76 6.99 -0.23
C LEU A 162 9.35 7.38 0.25
N ASP A 163 8.98 6.93 1.45
CA ASP A 163 7.77 7.38 2.12
C ASP A 163 8.05 8.63 2.91
N LEU A 164 7.32 9.70 2.64
CA LEU A 164 7.33 10.95 3.39
C LEU A 164 5.94 11.29 3.89
N MET A 165 5.88 11.87 5.07
CA MET A 165 4.67 12.41 5.66
C MET A 165 4.72 13.93 5.72
N HIS A 166 3.56 14.55 5.59
CA HIS A 166 3.37 15.99 5.83
C HIS A 166 2.20 16.25 6.77
N GLY A 167 2.00 17.52 7.15
CA GLY A 167 1.03 17.83 8.19
C GLY A 167 1.45 17.28 9.55
N LEU A 168 2.73 17.20 9.83
CA LEU A 168 3.29 16.68 11.07
C LEU A 168 3.04 17.63 12.24
N PRO A 169 3.11 17.14 13.50
CA PRO A 169 2.96 18.00 14.67
C PRO A 169 3.87 19.24 14.60
N ASP A 170 3.27 20.42 14.72
CA ASP A 170 3.95 21.72 14.67
C ASP A 170 4.77 21.96 13.37
N GLN A 171 4.42 21.32 12.27
CA GLN A 171 5.15 21.47 11.01
C GLN A 171 4.75 22.76 10.28
N SER A 172 5.74 23.58 9.94
CA SER A 172 5.56 24.72 9.05
C SER A 172 5.56 24.32 7.57
N LEU A 173 5.07 25.19 6.72
CA LEU A 173 5.15 25.04 5.26
C LEU A 173 6.59 24.80 4.80
N GLU A 174 7.53 25.63 5.27
CA GLU A 174 8.94 25.52 4.85
C GLU A 174 9.58 24.21 5.30
N GLU A 175 9.27 23.73 6.50
CA GLU A 175 9.73 22.42 6.98
C GLU A 175 9.20 21.27 6.11
N ALA A 176 7.93 21.32 5.69
CA ALA A 176 7.35 20.30 4.81
C ALA A 176 8.00 20.32 3.42
N LEU A 177 8.22 21.50 2.85
CA LEU A 177 8.89 21.66 1.55
C LEU A 177 10.36 21.26 1.61
N ASP A 178 11.05 21.50 2.72
CA ASP A 178 12.43 21.09 2.91
C ASP A 178 12.59 19.56 2.92
N ASP A 179 11.67 18.86 3.56
CA ASP A 179 11.61 17.37 3.48
C ASP A 179 11.50 16.90 2.03
N LEU A 180 10.64 17.51 1.23
CA LEU A 180 10.50 17.17 -0.19
C LEU A 180 11.76 17.48 -0.99
N ARG A 181 12.40 18.64 -0.75
CA ARG A 181 13.65 19.00 -1.44
C ARG A 181 14.76 18.01 -1.17
N GLN A 182 14.89 17.56 0.06
CA GLN A 182 15.88 16.55 0.45
C GLN A 182 15.58 15.20 -0.22
N ALA A 183 14.31 14.75 -0.24
CA ALA A 183 13.92 13.53 -0.93
C ALA A 183 14.19 13.61 -2.45
N ILE A 184 13.84 14.74 -3.08
CA ILE A 184 14.07 14.96 -4.52
C ILE A 184 15.57 14.93 -4.83
N ALA A 185 16.42 15.48 -3.97
CA ALA A 185 17.87 15.46 -4.13
C ALA A 185 18.47 14.04 -4.12
N LEU A 186 17.81 13.09 -3.47
CA LEU A 186 18.19 11.67 -3.49
C LEU A 186 17.71 10.93 -4.75
N ASN A 187 16.95 11.60 -5.61
CA ASN A 187 16.54 11.14 -6.93
C ASN A 187 15.81 9.78 -6.98
N PRO A 188 14.89 9.47 -6.05
CA PRO A 188 14.15 8.22 -6.13
C PRO A 188 13.25 8.20 -7.37
N PRO A 189 13.00 7.04 -8.00
CA PRO A 189 12.05 6.91 -9.10
C PRO A 189 10.59 7.12 -8.66
N HIS A 190 10.30 6.93 -7.37
CA HIS A 190 8.97 6.97 -6.78
C HIS A 190 9.01 7.65 -5.41
N LEU A 191 8.00 8.46 -5.11
CA LEU A 191 7.79 9.10 -3.81
C LEU A 191 6.34 8.88 -3.36
N SER A 192 6.17 8.35 -2.16
CA SER A 192 4.89 8.39 -1.45
C SER A 192 4.92 9.59 -0.52
N TRP A 193 3.92 10.45 -0.66
CA TRP A 193 3.81 11.68 0.13
C TRP A 193 2.39 11.82 0.64
N TYR A 194 2.20 11.62 1.94
CA TYR A 194 0.88 11.52 2.54
C TYR A 194 0.76 12.32 3.83
N GLN A 195 -0.44 12.84 4.06
CA GLN A 195 -0.76 13.61 5.25
C GLN A 195 -0.89 12.69 6.46
N LEU A 196 -0.33 13.12 7.61
CA LEU A 196 -0.58 12.45 8.89
C LEU A 196 -2.07 12.50 9.23
N THR A 197 -2.67 11.35 9.43
CA THR A 197 -4.03 11.19 9.94
C THR A 197 -4.01 10.62 11.35
N ILE A 198 -4.97 11.04 12.16
CA ILE A 198 -5.12 10.54 13.53
C ILE A 198 -6.11 9.38 13.50
N GLU A 199 -5.58 8.17 13.59
CA GLU A 199 -6.39 6.96 13.55
C GLU A 199 -6.86 6.54 14.93
N PRO A 200 -8.12 6.05 15.07
CA PRO A 200 -8.59 5.48 16.33
C PRO A 200 -7.75 4.26 16.71
N ASN A 201 -7.71 3.95 18.00
CA ASN A 201 -6.92 2.82 18.54
C ASN A 201 -5.39 2.96 18.40
N THR A 202 -4.89 4.15 18.13
CA THR A 202 -3.48 4.49 18.19
C THR A 202 -3.16 5.36 19.41
N LEU A 203 -1.87 5.53 19.73
CA LEU A 203 -1.50 6.44 20.82
C LEU A 203 -1.88 7.89 20.47
N PHE A 204 -1.70 8.31 19.20
CA PHE A 204 -2.15 9.62 18.75
C PHE A 204 -3.67 9.76 18.75
N GLY A 205 -4.42 8.68 18.54
CA GLY A 205 -5.86 8.66 18.68
C GLY A 205 -6.33 8.94 20.11
N SER A 206 -5.61 8.42 21.11
CA SER A 206 -5.91 8.63 22.54
C SER A 206 -5.33 9.94 23.10
N ARG A 207 -4.24 10.45 22.51
CA ARG A 207 -3.56 11.69 22.91
C ARG A 207 -3.13 12.45 21.64
N PRO A 208 -4.07 13.13 20.97
CA PRO A 208 -3.78 13.78 19.70
C PRO A 208 -2.74 14.89 19.87
N PRO A 209 -1.70 14.94 19.01
CA PRO A 209 -0.80 16.08 18.95
C PRO A 209 -1.49 17.28 18.31
N VAL A 210 -0.93 18.47 18.48
CA VAL A 210 -1.36 19.66 17.75
C VAL A 210 -0.85 19.56 16.30
N LEU A 211 -1.79 19.55 15.36
CA LEU A 211 -1.51 19.50 13.92
C LEU A 211 -1.71 20.88 13.29
N PRO A 212 -1.10 21.14 12.11
CA PRO A 212 -1.41 22.35 11.32
C PRO A 212 -2.93 22.43 11.03
N ASP A 213 -3.45 23.65 10.93
CA ASP A 213 -4.84 23.88 10.53
C ASP A 213 -5.07 23.56 9.03
N ASP A 214 -6.34 23.58 8.61
CA ASP A 214 -6.72 23.19 7.25
C ASP A 214 -6.10 24.11 6.18
N ASP A 215 -5.98 25.41 6.45
CA ASP A 215 -5.35 26.36 5.51
C ASP A 215 -3.86 26.06 5.36
N ALA A 216 -3.17 25.80 6.47
CA ALA A 216 -1.75 25.43 6.45
C ALA A 216 -1.52 24.08 5.75
N LEU A 217 -2.40 23.10 5.98
CA LEU A 217 -2.36 21.80 5.30
C LEU A 217 -2.58 21.93 3.79
N TRP A 218 -3.49 22.81 3.38
CA TRP A 218 -3.73 23.10 1.97
C TRP A 218 -2.52 23.74 1.31
N ASP A 219 -1.91 24.75 1.93
CA ASP A 219 -0.71 25.42 1.42
C ASP A 219 0.46 24.42 1.27
N ILE A 220 0.64 23.53 2.24
CA ILE A 220 1.65 22.45 2.17
C ILE A 220 1.39 21.57 0.96
N PHE A 221 0.15 21.10 0.79
CA PHE A 221 -0.21 20.21 -0.31
C PHE A 221 -0.01 20.90 -1.66
N GLU A 222 -0.55 22.12 -1.85
CA GLU A 222 -0.48 22.83 -3.13
C GLU A 222 0.97 23.12 -3.55
N GLN A 223 1.78 23.64 -2.64
CA GLN A 223 3.16 23.99 -2.95
C GLN A 223 4.06 22.75 -3.05
N GLY A 224 3.78 21.73 -2.26
CA GLY A 224 4.51 20.45 -2.35
C GLY A 224 4.21 19.72 -3.66
N ASP A 225 2.97 19.69 -4.11
CA ASP A 225 2.58 19.12 -5.40
C ASP A 225 3.28 19.85 -6.57
N GLN A 226 3.31 21.19 -6.55
CA GLN A 226 4.02 21.98 -7.55
C GLN A 226 5.53 21.68 -7.55
N LEU A 227 6.13 21.53 -6.37
CA LEU A 227 7.56 21.20 -6.24
C LEU A 227 7.86 19.81 -6.82
N LEU A 228 7.03 18.82 -6.54
CA LEU A 228 7.17 17.47 -7.06
C LEU A 228 6.99 17.42 -8.58
N GLN A 229 5.99 18.12 -9.12
CA GLN A 229 5.78 18.21 -10.57
C GLN A 229 6.96 18.88 -11.27
N ALA A 230 7.49 19.98 -10.73
CA ALA A 230 8.66 20.66 -11.27
C ALA A 230 9.92 19.79 -11.28
N ALA A 231 10.01 18.81 -10.37
CA ALA A 231 11.09 17.83 -10.31
C ALA A 231 10.87 16.60 -11.22
N GLY A 232 9.77 16.54 -11.98
CA GLY A 232 9.49 15.49 -12.96
C GLY A 232 8.68 14.31 -12.39
N TYR A 233 8.12 14.45 -11.18
CA TYR A 233 7.20 13.46 -10.60
C TYR A 233 5.77 13.76 -11.01
N GLN A 234 5.03 12.72 -11.38
CA GLN A 234 3.62 12.80 -11.70
C GLN A 234 2.81 12.10 -10.63
N GLN A 235 1.85 12.80 -10.06
CA GLN A 235 0.87 12.18 -9.18
C GLN A 235 0.00 11.23 -10.00
N TYR A 236 -0.17 9.99 -9.55
CA TYR A 236 -1.01 9.02 -10.25
C TYR A 236 -2.11 8.43 -9.34
N GLU A 237 -1.98 8.61 -8.04
CA GLU A 237 -2.99 8.30 -7.04
C GLU A 237 -2.90 9.30 -5.87
N THR A 238 -3.82 9.20 -4.91
CA THR A 238 -3.99 10.18 -3.82
C THR A 238 -2.69 10.56 -3.09
N SER A 239 -1.77 9.62 -2.89
CA SER A 239 -0.56 9.81 -2.09
C SER A 239 0.73 9.41 -2.80
N ALA A 240 0.70 9.04 -4.07
CA ALA A 240 1.87 8.55 -4.77
C ALA A 240 2.23 9.36 -6.01
N TYR A 241 3.52 9.58 -6.13
CA TYR A 241 4.18 10.31 -7.20
C TYR A 241 5.27 9.43 -7.82
N ALA A 242 5.37 9.41 -9.13
CA ALA A 242 6.38 8.64 -9.83
C ALA A 242 6.92 9.38 -11.04
N LYS A 243 8.18 9.11 -11.37
CA LYS A 243 8.71 9.40 -12.70
C LYS A 243 8.05 8.49 -13.73
N PRO A 244 7.96 8.88 -15.01
CA PRO A 244 7.37 8.04 -16.06
C PRO A 244 7.98 6.63 -16.07
N GLY A 245 7.10 5.61 -16.04
CA GLY A 245 7.48 4.19 -16.03
C GLY A 245 7.78 3.59 -14.64
N TYR A 246 7.63 4.35 -13.55
CA TYR A 246 7.97 3.88 -12.20
C TYR A 246 6.80 3.83 -11.22
N ARG A 247 5.56 3.81 -11.71
CA ARG A 247 4.39 3.61 -10.85
C ARG A 247 4.48 2.27 -10.14
N CYS A 248 4.02 2.19 -8.91
CA CYS A 248 3.96 0.94 -8.16
C CYS A 248 2.85 0.05 -8.72
N GLU A 249 3.21 -1.03 -9.40
CA GLU A 249 2.27 -1.93 -10.07
C GLU A 249 1.38 -2.67 -9.06
N HIS A 250 1.93 -3.04 -7.89
CA HIS A 250 1.16 -3.67 -6.84
C HIS A 250 0.03 -2.77 -6.34
N ASN A 251 0.32 -1.50 -6.07
CA ASN A 251 -0.69 -0.54 -5.64
C ASN A 251 -1.69 -0.23 -6.75
N LEU A 252 -1.25 -0.11 -8.00
CA LEU A 252 -2.17 0.02 -9.13
C LEU A 252 -3.15 -1.14 -9.21
N ASN A 253 -2.71 -2.37 -8.94
CA ASN A 253 -3.60 -3.52 -8.94
C ASN A 253 -4.70 -3.39 -7.87
N TYR A 254 -4.37 -2.93 -6.66
CA TYR A 254 -5.38 -2.63 -5.63
C TYR A 254 -6.38 -1.58 -6.12
N TRP A 255 -5.89 -0.45 -6.60
CA TRP A 255 -6.75 0.67 -6.98
C TRP A 255 -7.57 0.41 -8.25
N ARG A 256 -7.11 -0.46 -9.14
CA ARG A 256 -7.87 -0.95 -10.30
C ARG A 256 -8.80 -2.11 -9.97
N PHE A 257 -9.04 -2.35 -8.70
CA PHE A 257 -9.89 -3.44 -8.21
C PHE A 257 -9.40 -4.83 -8.63
N GLY A 258 -8.09 -5.01 -8.75
CA GLY A 258 -7.45 -6.30 -8.99
C GLY A 258 -7.59 -7.25 -7.82
N ASP A 259 -7.24 -8.51 -8.06
CA ASP A 259 -7.23 -9.53 -7.03
C ASP A 259 -5.90 -9.57 -6.29
N TYR A 260 -5.95 -9.98 -5.04
CA TYR A 260 -4.76 -10.23 -4.24
C TYR A 260 -4.97 -11.34 -3.22
N LEU A 261 -4.00 -12.23 -3.15
CA LEU A 261 -3.88 -13.23 -2.13
C LEU A 261 -3.09 -12.62 -0.96
N GLY A 262 -3.62 -12.68 0.25
CA GLY A 262 -2.95 -12.20 1.45
C GLY A 262 -2.53 -13.35 2.35
N ILE A 263 -1.23 -13.48 2.61
CA ILE A 263 -0.70 -14.46 3.55
C ILE A 263 0.03 -13.76 4.71
N GLY A 264 0.05 -14.43 5.84
CA GLY A 264 0.68 -13.93 7.04
C GLY A 264 -0.29 -13.32 8.04
N CYS A 265 0.22 -13.09 9.23
CA CYS A 265 -0.52 -12.60 10.37
C CYS A 265 -1.24 -11.27 10.08
N GLY A 266 -2.57 -11.28 10.15
CA GLY A 266 -3.40 -10.09 9.90
C GLY A 266 -3.55 -9.67 8.44
N ALA A 267 -3.09 -10.46 7.48
CA ALA A 267 -3.24 -10.19 6.06
C ALA A 267 -4.70 -10.30 5.62
N HIS A 268 -5.05 -9.53 4.60
CA HIS A 268 -6.35 -9.57 3.94
C HIS A 268 -6.18 -10.02 2.48
N GLY A 269 -7.19 -10.69 1.96
CA GLY A 269 -7.24 -11.08 0.56
C GLY A 269 -8.57 -10.70 -0.09
N LYS A 270 -8.56 -10.56 -1.40
CA LYS A 270 -9.73 -10.37 -2.25
C LYS A 270 -9.52 -11.18 -3.53
N LEU A 271 -10.36 -12.16 -3.76
CA LEU A 271 -10.17 -13.14 -4.83
C LEU A 271 -11.46 -13.37 -5.58
N THR A 272 -11.49 -12.98 -6.85
CA THR A 272 -12.60 -13.26 -7.75
C THR A 272 -12.56 -14.72 -8.19
N GLN A 273 -13.69 -15.40 -8.06
CA GLN A 273 -13.84 -16.80 -8.43
C GLN A 273 -14.38 -16.93 -9.87
N PRO A 274 -14.19 -18.09 -10.53
CA PRO A 274 -14.69 -18.32 -11.89
C PRO A 274 -16.20 -18.16 -12.04
N ASP A 275 -16.97 -18.32 -10.95
CA ASP A 275 -18.44 -18.14 -10.92
C ASP A 275 -18.85 -16.67 -10.69
N GLY A 276 -17.90 -15.75 -10.59
CA GLY A 276 -18.13 -14.31 -10.39
C GLY A 276 -18.23 -13.86 -8.93
N ARG A 277 -18.21 -14.77 -7.96
CA ARG A 277 -18.15 -14.38 -6.54
C ARG A 277 -16.82 -13.69 -6.23
N ILE A 278 -16.86 -12.70 -5.37
CA ILE A 278 -15.68 -12.08 -4.79
C ILE A 278 -15.53 -12.58 -3.35
N VAL A 279 -14.47 -13.34 -3.10
CA VAL A 279 -14.16 -13.89 -1.78
C VAL A 279 -13.18 -12.99 -1.06
N ARG A 280 -13.51 -12.61 0.16
CA ARG A 280 -12.61 -11.94 1.10
C ARG A 280 -12.04 -12.93 2.10
N THR A 281 -10.76 -12.84 2.38
CA THR A 281 -10.08 -13.58 3.45
C THR A 281 -9.48 -12.62 4.46
N VAL A 282 -9.58 -12.97 5.74
CA VAL A 282 -8.96 -12.24 6.85
C VAL A 282 -8.14 -13.22 7.67
N LYS A 283 -6.88 -12.92 7.86
CA LYS A 283 -5.96 -13.77 8.62
C LYS A 283 -5.94 -13.39 10.10
N THR A 284 -5.59 -14.35 10.93
CA THR A 284 -5.44 -14.18 12.38
C THR A 284 -4.48 -13.05 12.70
N ARG A 285 -4.93 -12.06 13.48
CA ARG A 285 -4.19 -10.82 13.73
C ARG A 285 -3.01 -10.98 14.69
N HIS A 286 -3.10 -11.86 15.67
CA HIS A 286 -2.06 -12.02 16.68
C HIS A 286 -1.00 -13.04 16.23
N PRO A 287 0.31 -12.70 16.23
CA PRO A 287 1.37 -13.60 15.76
C PRO A 287 1.37 -14.97 16.44
N ARG A 288 1.14 -15.01 17.77
CA ARG A 288 1.08 -16.27 18.52
C ARG A 288 -0.03 -17.19 18.02
N GLY A 289 -1.24 -16.67 17.78
CA GLY A 289 -2.35 -17.48 17.26
C GLY A 289 -2.09 -17.97 15.85
N PHE A 290 -1.52 -17.11 14.99
CA PHE A 290 -1.13 -17.47 13.64
C PHE A 290 -0.07 -18.59 13.64
N MET A 291 0.97 -18.48 14.47
CA MET A 291 2.04 -19.48 14.58
C MET A 291 1.62 -20.78 15.30
N GLN A 292 0.41 -20.84 15.83
CA GLN A 292 -0.21 -22.08 16.29
C GLN A 292 -0.93 -22.86 15.16
N GLY A 293 -0.92 -22.32 13.93
CA GLY A 293 -1.57 -22.93 12.77
C GLY A 293 -2.99 -22.44 12.52
N ASN A 294 -3.47 -21.47 13.29
CA ASN A 294 -4.79 -20.83 13.08
C ASN A 294 -4.65 -19.65 12.13
N TYR A 295 -4.52 -19.93 10.83
CA TYR A 295 -4.17 -18.88 9.85
C TYR A 295 -5.35 -18.00 9.46
N ARG A 296 -6.54 -18.58 9.27
CA ARG A 296 -7.71 -17.87 8.76
C ARG A 296 -8.70 -17.57 9.87
N GLU A 297 -8.98 -16.28 10.08
CA GLU A 297 -10.00 -15.82 11.01
C GLU A 297 -11.39 -15.76 10.36
N LYS A 298 -11.45 -15.23 9.12
CA LYS A 298 -12.71 -15.09 8.36
C LYS A 298 -12.50 -15.38 6.87
N GLN A 299 -13.56 -15.90 6.28
CA GLN A 299 -13.74 -15.93 4.83
C GLN A 299 -15.22 -15.67 4.54
N TYR A 300 -15.50 -14.78 3.60
CA TYR A 300 -16.87 -14.44 3.23
C TYR A 300 -16.93 -13.94 1.78
N ASP A 301 -18.11 -14.06 1.19
CA ASP A 301 -18.42 -13.51 -0.12
C ASP A 301 -18.88 -12.06 0.03
N VAL A 302 -18.41 -11.17 -0.83
CA VAL A 302 -18.86 -9.78 -0.87
C VAL A 302 -20.29 -9.73 -1.41
N ALA A 303 -21.21 -9.14 -0.65
CA ALA A 303 -22.58 -8.96 -1.09
C ALA A 303 -22.65 -8.04 -2.32
N ASP A 304 -23.60 -8.30 -3.21
CA ASP A 304 -23.76 -7.48 -4.43
C ASP A 304 -24.04 -6.00 -4.11
N SER A 305 -24.72 -5.72 -2.98
CA SER A 305 -24.94 -4.36 -2.47
C SER A 305 -23.67 -3.61 -2.11
N ASP A 306 -22.61 -4.30 -1.70
CA ASP A 306 -21.38 -3.70 -1.20
C ASP A 306 -20.34 -3.51 -2.32
N LYS A 307 -20.48 -4.26 -3.42
CA LYS A 307 -19.51 -4.21 -4.52
C LYS A 307 -19.34 -2.83 -5.16
N PRO A 308 -20.39 -2.01 -5.36
CA PRO A 308 -20.20 -0.67 -5.92
C PRO A 308 -19.30 0.21 -5.05
N PHE A 309 -19.55 0.25 -3.75
CA PHE A 309 -18.70 1.02 -2.83
C PHE A 309 -17.26 0.50 -2.80
N GLU A 310 -17.06 -0.82 -2.70
CA GLU A 310 -15.71 -1.41 -2.71
C GLU A 310 -14.96 -1.11 -4.01
N TYR A 311 -15.64 -1.14 -5.16
CA TYR A 311 -15.04 -0.82 -6.45
C TYR A 311 -14.61 0.64 -6.52
N PHE A 312 -15.52 1.58 -6.25
CA PHE A 312 -15.22 3.01 -6.40
C PHE A 312 -14.30 3.54 -5.29
N MET A 313 -14.34 3.00 -4.08
CA MET A 313 -13.39 3.32 -3.01
C MET A 313 -11.93 3.08 -3.43
N ASN A 314 -11.71 2.05 -4.23
CA ASN A 314 -10.40 1.78 -4.82
C ASN A 314 -10.18 2.60 -6.10
N ARG A 315 -11.10 2.55 -7.03
CA ARG A 315 -10.90 3.09 -8.38
C ARG A 315 -10.75 4.60 -8.41
N PHE A 316 -11.48 5.34 -7.59
CA PHE A 316 -11.39 6.79 -7.52
C PHE A 316 -10.19 7.33 -6.72
N ARG A 317 -9.36 6.45 -6.16
CA ARG A 317 -8.02 6.85 -5.70
C ARG A 317 -7.08 7.16 -6.87
N LEU A 318 -7.28 6.53 -8.01
CA LEU A 318 -6.49 6.77 -9.21
C LEU A 318 -6.93 8.03 -9.93
N LEU A 319 -5.97 8.77 -10.45
CA LEU A 319 -6.20 9.98 -11.24
C LEU A 319 -6.38 9.66 -12.72
N GLU A 320 -6.10 8.44 -13.14
CA GLU A 320 -6.38 7.96 -14.49
C GLU A 320 -7.87 7.72 -14.71
N ALA A 321 -8.31 7.80 -15.97
CA ALA A 321 -9.67 7.46 -16.34
C ALA A 321 -9.99 5.99 -16.05
N ALA A 322 -11.20 5.71 -15.56
CA ALA A 322 -11.72 4.37 -15.31
C ALA A 322 -12.53 3.90 -16.53
N PRO A 323 -12.12 2.81 -17.22
CA PRO A 323 -12.95 2.22 -18.27
C PRO A 323 -14.28 1.74 -17.69
N ARG A 324 -15.40 2.09 -18.31
CA ARG A 324 -16.75 1.77 -17.81
C ARG A 324 -17.03 0.27 -17.78
N ASP A 325 -16.51 -0.46 -18.75
CA ASP A 325 -16.67 -1.92 -18.83
C ASP A 325 -15.98 -2.67 -17.68
N GLU A 326 -14.96 -2.09 -17.06
CA GLU A 326 -14.29 -2.70 -15.91
C GLU A 326 -15.24 -2.94 -14.74
N PHE A 327 -16.17 -2.00 -14.48
CA PHE A 327 -17.12 -2.17 -13.38
C PHE A 327 -17.89 -3.49 -13.51
N SER A 328 -18.53 -3.71 -14.66
CA SER A 328 -19.29 -4.93 -14.88
C SER A 328 -18.40 -6.17 -14.96
N ARG A 329 -17.24 -6.06 -15.57
CA ARG A 329 -16.30 -7.15 -15.73
C ARG A 329 -15.76 -7.65 -14.39
N TYR A 330 -15.46 -6.75 -13.44
CA TYR A 330 -14.84 -7.10 -12.17
C TYR A 330 -15.83 -7.28 -11.01
N THR A 331 -17.00 -6.67 -11.07
CA THR A 331 -18.03 -6.83 -10.04
C THR A 331 -19.07 -7.90 -10.39
N GLY A 332 -19.24 -8.22 -11.67
CA GLY A 332 -20.31 -9.07 -12.15
C GLY A 332 -21.68 -8.37 -12.19
N LEU A 333 -21.73 -7.08 -11.86
CA LEU A 333 -22.95 -6.29 -11.82
C LEU A 333 -23.17 -5.50 -13.13
N SER A 334 -24.42 -5.29 -13.51
CA SER A 334 -24.76 -4.35 -14.59
C SER A 334 -24.47 -2.92 -14.14
N GLU A 335 -23.96 -2.08 -15.04
CA GLU A 335 -23.79 -0.64 -14.79
C GLU A 335 -25.12 0.05 -14.40
N GLN A 336 -26.26 -0.52 -14.76
CA GLN A 336 -27.57 0.00 -14.38
C GLN A 336 -27.78 0.12 -12.88
N VAL A 337 -27.12 -0.74 -12.07
CA VAL A 337 -27.26 -0.72 -10.59
C VAL A 337 -26.65 0.53 -9.95
N ILE A 338 -25.69 1.17 -10.62
CA ILE A 338 -25.01 2.38 -10.12
C ILE A 338 -25.46 3.65 -10.86
N ARG A 339 -26.36 3.53 -11.83
CA ARG A 339 -26.72 4.69 -12.67
C ARG A 339 -27.22 5.88 -11.85
N PRO A 340 -28.16 5.71 -10.89
CA PRO A 340 -28.60 6.84 -10.07
C PRO A 340 -27.47 7.55 -9.32
N GLN A 341 -26.56 6.79 -8.71
CA GLN A 341 -25.43 7.33 -7.95
C GLN A 341 -24.42 8.01 -8.88
N MET A 342 -24.13 7.42 -10.02
CA MET A 342 -23.21 8.01 -11.00
C MET A 342 -23.79 9.29 -11.59
N ASP A 343 -25.07 9.33 -11.93
CA ASP A 343 -25.73 10.55 -12.41
C ASP A 343 -25.66 11.68 -11.36
N ALA A 344 -25.85 11.34 -10.08
CA ALA A 344 -25.70 12.28 -8.99
C ALA A 344 -24.26 12.80 -8.85
N ALA A 345 -23.27 11.92 -8.98
CA ALA A 345 -21.85 12.29 -8.93
C ALA A 345 -21.45 13.22 -10.08
N ILE A 346 -21.97 12.95 -11.29
CA ILE A 346 -21.78 13.81 -12.47
C ILE A 346 -22.45 15.17 -12.25
N ALA A 347 -23.70 15.19 -11.79
CA ALA A 347 -24.44 16.43 -11.50
C ALA A 347 -23.76 17.28 -10.43
N ALA A 348 -23.13 16.64 -9.42
CA ALA A 348 -22.34 17.33 -8.41
C ALA A 348 -20.99 17.85 -8.95
N GLY A 349 -20.60 17.46 -10.15
CA GLY A 349 -19.33 17.86 -10.78
C GLY A 349 -18.11 17.09 -10.25
N TYR A 350 -18.32 15.93 -9.60
CA TYR A 350 -17.23 15.09 -9.08
C TYR A 350 -16.63 14.18 -10.13
N VAL A 351 -17.42 13.78 -11.13
CA VAL A 351 -17.03 12.85 -12.19
C VAL A 351 -17.47 13.41 -13.53
N THR A 352 -16.64 13.22 -14.55
CA THR A 352 -17.05 13.36 -15.95
C THR A 352 -17.19 11.99 -16.59
N GLU A 353 -18.09 11.88 -17.57
CA GLU A 353 -18.39 10.63 -18.25
C GLU A 353 -18.31 10.79 -19.77
N THR A 354 -17.72 9.80 -20.42
CA THR A 354 -17.82 9.59 -21.86
C THR A 354 -18.50 8.24 -22.14
N ALA A 355 -18.65 7.86 -23.40
CA ALA A 355 -19.18 6.55 -23.76
C ALA A 355 -18.32 5.39 -23.22
N GLU A 356 -17.02 5.61 -22.99
CA GLU A 356 -16.04 4.56 -22.70
C GLU A 356 -15.48 4.63 -21.28
N GLN A 357 -15.52 5.79 -20.62
CA GLN A 357 -14.80 5.98 -19.35
C GLN A 357 -15.42 7.01 -18.42
N TRP A 358 -15.11 6.87 -17.13
CA TRP A 358 -15.31 7.86 -16.09
C TRP A 358 -13.98 8.48 -15.68
N GLN A 359 -14.00 9.78 -15.44
CA GLN A 359 -12.86 10.53 -14.95
C GLN A 359 -13.23 11.33 -13.71
N ILE A 360 -12.50 11.11 -12.59
CA ILE A 360 -12.63 11.98 -11.44
C ILE A 360 -12.14 13.39 -11.79
N THR A 361 -12.88 14.40 -11.37
CA THR A 361 -12.52 15.82 -11.56
C THR A 361 -11.64 16.33 -10.42
N GLU A 362 -11.05 17.50 -10.56
CA GLU A 362 -10.34 18.17 -9.46
C GLU A 362 -11.26 18.37 -8.25
N LYS A 363 -12.52 18.74 -8.48
CA LYS A 363 -13.53 18.82 -7.43
C LYS A 363 -13.80 17.47 -6.78
N GLY A 364 -13.89 16.40 -7.57
CA GLY A 364 -14.08 15.04 -7.08
C GLY A 364 -12.91 14.56 -6.20
N LYS A 365 -11.68 14.93 -6.53
CA LYS A 365 -10.50 14.63 -5.71
C LYS A 365 -10.57 15.34 -4.35
N LEU A 366 -10.96 16.61 -4.33
CA LEU A 366 -11.08 17.39 -3.10
C LEU A 366 -12.19 16.87 -2.19
N PHE A 367 -13.28 16.39 -2.77
CA PHE A 367 -14.45 15.87 -2.06
C PHE A 367 -14.60 14.36 -2.19
N LEU A 368 -13.47 13.63 -2.20
CA LEU A 368 -13.45 12.19 -2.43
C LEU A 368 -14.38 11.42 -1.48
N ASN A 369 -14.37 11.75 -0.19
CA ASN A 369 -15.24 11.08 0.78
C ASN A 369 -16.73 11.28 0.42
N SER A 370 -17.14 12.51 0.10
CA SER A 370 -18.51 12.80 -0.32
C SER A 370 -18.90 12.09 -1.61
N LEU A 371 -17.96 11.96 -2.56
CA LEU A 371 -18.17 11.16 -3.77
C LEU A 371 -18.38 9.69 -3.43
N LEU A 372 -17.55 9.11 -2.56
CA LEU A 372 -17.62 7.69 -2.19
C LEU A 372 -18.89 7.36 -1.39
N GLU A 373 -19.34 8.25 -0.52
CA GLU A 373 -20.59 8.10 0.25
C GLU A 373 -21.81 7.87 -0.66
N MET A 374 -21.79 8.41 -1.91
CA MET A 374 -22.88 8.20 -2.86
C MET A 374 -23.07 6.73 -3.29
N PHE A 375 -22.02 5.91 -3.13
CA PHE A 375 -22.02 4.49 -3.52
C PHE A 375 -22.20 3.53 -2.34
N LEU A 376 -22.37 4.04 -1.12
CA LEU A 376 -22.73 3.20 0.02
C LEU A 376 -24.11 2.56 -0.19
N ALA A 377 -24.23 1.30 0.23
CA ALA A 377 -25.52 0.65 0.27
C ALA A 377 -26.48 1.43 1.20
N GLU A 378 -27.71 1.64 0.76
CA GLU A 378 -28.77 2.12 1.65
C GLU A 378 -29.07 1.03 2.70
N GLU A 379 -29.13 1.40 3.99
CA GLU A 379 -29.47 0.48 5.08
C GLU A 379 -30.92 -0.03 4.99
#